data_7cdc50dc063d23959b8c7ef5e5d99f55
#
_entry.id   7cdc50dc063d23959b8c7ef5e5d99f55
#
_cell.length_a   1.000
_cell.length_b   1.000
_cell.length_c   1.000
_cell.angle_alpha   90.00
_cell.angle_beta   90.00
_cell.angle_gamma   90.00
#
_symmetry.space_group_name_H-M   'P 1'
#
loop_
_entity.id
_entity.type
_entity.pdbx_description
1 polymer ?
#
loop_
_entity_poly.entity_id
_entity_poly.type
_entity_poly.pdbx_seq_one_letter_code
_entity_poly.pdbx_strand_id
1 'polypeptide(L)'
;MSRFWRVDKALEDSKGLQWIRERLGAYDWSTADWVSVRRGRSEKFAFRGVCKTRRNGGRYRINCNVSKHATYPIYQYMRVSPLYRRPDGTWPEVPEGHKVGDRYVAARSNGESVQWKRLYRPLELGSEDEVLVFLVAHEAFHYLRKTRQVEGRHGEIEADAFALKMLEHYRHGCDIVKGPTRNRR
;
A
#
# COMPACT_ATOMS: atom_id res chain seq x y z
N MET A 1 -21.64 1.22 12.80
CA MET A 1 -20.27 0.79 12.46
C MET A 1 -20.32 -0.53 11.71
N SER A 2 -19.61 -0.67 10.60
CA SER A 2 -19.59 -1.90 9.81
C SER A 2 -18.92 -3.03 10.62
N ARG A 3 -19.59 -4.18 10.78
CA ARG A 3 -19.15 -5.34 11.61
C ARG A 3 -17.82 -5.96 11.18
N PHE A 4 -17.27 -5.58 10.05
CA PHE A 4 -16.02 -6.16 9.54
C PHE A 4 -14.74 -5.43 9.98
N TRP A 5 -14.82 -4.20 10.50
CA TRP A 5 -13.69 -3.52 11.11
C TRP A 5 -13.48 -4.00 12.56
N ARG A 6 -12.25 -4.44 12.85
CA ARG A 6 -11.80 -4.86 14.17
C ARG A 6 -10.62 -3.98 14.58
N VAL A 7 -10.90 -2.95 15.34
CA VAL A 7 -9.91 -1.94 15.74
C VAL A 7 -9.53 -2.15 17.19
N ASP A 8 -8.23 -2.03 17.48
CA ASP A 8 -7.75 -1.95 18.87
C ASP A 8 -8.28 -0.66 19.49
N LYS A 9 -8.80 -0.75 20.72
CA LYS A 9 -9.37 0.38 21.46
C LYS A 9 -8.43 1.60 21.48
N ALA A 10 -7.12 1.37 21.60
CA ALA A 10 -6.11 2.43 21.61
C ALA A 10 -5.95 3.17 20.26
N LEU A 11 -6.57 2.69 19.18
CA LEU A 11 -6.51 3.28 17.83
C LEU A 11 -7.88 3.79 17.35
N GLU A 12 -8.96 3.61 18.14
CA GLU A 12 -10.32 3.99 17.72
C GLU A 12 -10.46 5.48 17.47
N ASP A 13 -9.74 6.32 18.24
CA ASP A 13 -9.79 7.78 18.13
C ASP A 13 -8.77 8.35 17.13
N SER A 14 -8.00 7.50 16.43
CA SER A 14 -7.05 7.94 15.41
C SER A 14 -7.76 8.64 14.27
N LYS A 15 -7.39 9.90 13.99
CA LYS A 15 -7.90 10.69 12.87
C LYS A 15 -7.55 10.05 11.52
N GLY A 16 -6.34 9.54 11.39
CA GLY A 16 -5.90 8.85 10.19
C GLY A 16 -6.71 7.59 9.92
N LEU A 17 -7.00 6.78 10.96
CA LEU A 17 -7.81 5.59 10.81
C LEU A 17 -9.28 5.93 10.47
N GLN A 18 -9.87 6.93 11.09
CA GLN A 18 -11.22 7.39 10.76
C GLN A 18 -11.28 7.86 9.32
N TRP A 19 -10.35 8.71 8.91
CA TRP A 19 -10.27 9.25 7.55
C TRP A 19 -10.15 8.14 6.49
N ILE A 20 -9.22 7.18 6.67
CA ILE A 20 -9.05 6.11 5.66
C ILE A 20 -10.25 5.16 5.61
N ARG A 21 -10.92 4.92 6.73
CA ARG A 21 -12.16 4.12 6.77
C ARG A 21 -13.28 4.76 5.98
N GLU A 22 -13.46 6.07 6.07
CA GLU A 22 -14.44 6.82 5.28
C GLU A 22 -14.13 6.71 3.78
N ARG A 23 -12.87 6.91 3.38
CA ARG A 23 -12.45 6.80 1.98
C ARG A 23 -12.66 5.40 1.42
N LEU A 24 -12.33 4.38 2.19
CA LEU A 24 -12.50 2.99 1.80
C LEU A 24 -13.97 2.53 1.88
N GLY A 25 -14.84 3.27 2.54
CA GLY A 25 -16.28 2.99 2.64
C GLY A 25 -17.02 3.00 1.30
N ALA A 26 -16.46 3.65 0.27
CA ALA A 26 -17.02 3.66 -1.09
C ALA A 26 -16.87 2.33 -1.85
N TYR A 27 -16.04 1.40 -1.37
CA TYR A 27 -15.78 0.11 -1.98
C TYR A 27 -16.64 -1.01 -1.40
N ASP A 28 -16.81 -2.08 -2.18
CA ASP A 28 -17.55 -3.28 -1.76
C ASP A 28 -16.66 -4.20 -0.89
N TRP A 29 -17.04 -4.38 0.36
CA TRP A 29 -16.37 -5.23 1.34
C TRP A 29 -17.11 -6.54 1.61
N SER A 30 -18.12 -6.89 0.81
CA SER A 30 -18.98 -8.07 1.02
C SER A 30 -18.20 -9.39 1.09
N THR A 31 -17.06 -9.47 0.42
CA THR A 31 -16.17 -10.65 0.42
C THR A 31 -15.05 -10.59 1.46
N ALA A 32 -14.97 -9.54 2.27
CA ALA A 32 -14.03 -9.46 3.38
C ALA A 32 -14.64 -10.08 4.66
N ASP A 33 -13.84 -10.87 5.37
CA ASP A 33 -14.20 -11.34 6.73
C ASP A 33 -14.00 -10.21 7.73
N TRP A 34 -12.83 -9.57 7.67
CA TRP A 34 -12.48 -8.42 8.50
C TRP A 34 -11.28 -7.64 7.98
N VAL A 35 -11.24 -6.39 8.41
CA VAL A 35 -10.06 -5.54 8.43
C VAL A 35 -9.69 -5.32 9.89
N SER A 36 -8.57 -5.88 10.31
CA SER A 36 -8.09 -5.77 11.69
C SER A 36 -6.95 -4.77 11.77
N VAL A 37 -7.08 -3.77 12.63
CA VAL A 37 -6.04 -2.76 12.89
C VAL A 37 -5.69 -2.81 14.38
N ARG A 38 -4.43 -3.14 14.69
CA ARG A 38 -4.01 -3.43 16.06
C ARG A 38 -2.66 -2.79 16.39
N ARG A 39 -2.45 -2.50 17.66
CA ARG A 39 -1.13 -2.26 18.22
C ARG A 39 -0.42 -3.58 18.49
N GLY A 40 0.70 -3.77 17.79
CA GLY A 40 1.58 -4.94 17.95
C GLY A 40 2.69 -4.72 18.98
N ARG A 41 3.25 -5.83 19.46
CA ARG A 41 4.40 -5.81 20.41
C ARG A 41 5.76 -5.92 19.69
N SER A 42 5.80 -5.85 18.37
CA SER A 42 7.03 -6.02 17.61
C SER A 42 7.98 -4.84 17.85
N GLU A 43 9.20 -5.12 18.28
CA GLU A 43 10.30 -4.15 18.33
C GLU A 43 11.07 -4.10 17.00
N LYS A 44 10.92 -5.15 16.18
CA LYS A 44 11.64 -5.30 14.91
C LYS A 44 11.06 -4.47 13.77
N PHE A 45 9.74 -4.26 13.77
CA PHE A 45 9.05 -3.54 12.69
C PHE A 45 8.15 -2.46 13.29
N ALA A 46 8.27 -1.24 12.82
CA ALA A 46 7.41 -0.14 13.22
C ALA A 46 5.95 -0.41 12.82
N PHE A 47 5.72 -1.02 11.66
CA PHE A 47 4.41 -1.49 11.22
C PHE A 47 4.52 -2.67 10.26
N ARG A 48 3.42 -3.42 10.11
CA ARG A 48 3.32 -4.55 9.19
C ARG A 48 1.88 -4.80 8.78
N GLY A 49 1.64 -4.99 7.50
CA GLY A 49 0.34 -5.39 6.96
C GLY A 49 0.37 -6.74 6.26
N VAL A 50 -0.82 -7.30 6.05
CA VAL A 50 -1.01 -8.47 5.21
C VAL A 50 -2.47 -8.62 4.77
N CYS A 51 -2.69 -8.79 3.48
CA CYS A 51 -3.98 -9.17 2.89
C CYS A 51 -3.93 -10.64 2.44
N LYS A 52 -4.68 -11.52 3.09
CA LYS A 52 -4.72 -12.97 2.80
C LYS A 52 -6.12 -13.42 2.41
N THR A 53 -6.20 -14.40 1.50
CA THR A 53 -7.40 -15.22 1.29
C THR A 53 -7.41 -16.40 2.24
N ARG A 54 -8.57 -16.92 2.59
CA ARG A 54 -8.67 -18.26 3.17
C ARG A 54 -8.24 -19.32 2.14
N ARG A 55 -7.62 -20.39 2.64
CA ARG A 55 -7.37 -21.60 1.85
C ARG A 55 -8.69 -22.06 1.27
N ASN A 56 -9.11 -22.41 0.29
CA ASN A 56 -10.40 -22.89 -0.26
C ASN A 56 -11.32 -21.78 -0.83
N GLY A 57 -10.75 -20.73 -1.41
CA GLY A 57 -11.56 -19.73 -2.12
C GLY A 57 -12.47 -18.88 -1.23
N GLY A 58 -12.16 -18.83 0.07
CA GLY A 58 -12.94 -18.11 1.05
C GLY A 58 -12.68 -16.60 1.08
N ARG A 59 -13.31 -15.97 2.04
CA ARG A 59 -13.30 -14.52 2.23
C ARG A 59 -11.91 -13.98 2.58
N TYR A 60 -11.68 -12.72 2.31
CA TYR A 60 -10.41 -12.03 2.55
C TYR A 60 -10.26 -11.58 4.00
N ARG A 61 -9.03 -11.53 4.47
CA ARG A 61 -8.65 -11.01 5.77
C ARG A 61 -7.52 -10.02 5.61
N ILE A 62 -7.70 -8.83 6.14
CA ILE A 62 -6.69 -7.78 6.17
C ILE A 62 -6.28 -7.59 7.63
N ASN A 63 -4.98 -7.63 7.89
CA ASN A 63 -4.43 -7.38 9.21
C ASN A 63 -3.35 -6.32 9.11
N CYS A 64 -3.54 -5.22 9.80
CA CYS A 64 -2.63 -4.11 9.92
C CYS A 64 -2.17 -4.00 11.38
N ASN A 65 -0.86 -4.03 11.61
CA ASN A 65 -0.28 -3.92 12.93
C ASN A 65 0.70 -2.74 12.95
N VAL A 66 0.53 -1.84 13.90
CA VAL A 66 1.47 -0.76 14.21
C VAL A 66 2.13 -1.09 15.53
N SER A 67 3.45 -0.97 15.61
CA SER A 67 4.17 -1.25 16.86
C SER A 67 3.82 -0.21 17.92
N LYS A 68 3.55 -0.67 19.16
CA LYS A 68 3.42 0.24 20.30
C LYS A 68 4.75 0.92 20.68
N HIS A 69 5.88 0.43 20.15
CA HIS A 69 7.21 0.97 20.34
C HIS A 69 7.67 1.83 19.15
N ALA A 70 6.80 2.08 18.17
CA ALA A 70 7.15 2.93 17.04
C ALA A 70 7.42 4.36 17.52
N THR A 71 8.53 4.91 17.06
CA THR A 71 8.89 6.32 17.24
C THR A 71 8.76 7.05 15.92
N TYR A 72 8.29 8.28 15.95
CA TYR A 72 8.05 9.08 14.76
C TYR A 72 9.04 10.25 14.66
N PRO A 73 9.41 10.67 13.44
CA PRO A 73 9.01 10.13 12.15
C PRO A 73 9.63 8.76 11.83
N ILE A 74 8.90 7.94 11.05
CA ILE A 74 9.41 6.69 10.50
C ILE A 74 9.93 6.98 9.09
N TYR A 75 11.18 6.60 8.82
CA TYR A 75 11.78 6.68 7.50
C TYR A 75 11.87 5.28 6.88
N GLN A 76 11.32 5.14 5.69
CA GLN A 76 11.42 3.90 4.92
C GLN A 76 11.56 4.19 3.42
N TYR A 77 11.82 3.16 2.65
CA TYR A 77 11.91 3.24 1.21
C TYR A 77 10.79 2.44 0.56
N MET A 78 9.98 3.12 -0.24
CA MET A 78 8.97 2.48 -1.07
C MET A 78 9.57 2.03 -2.39
N ARG A 79 9.13 0.87 -2.88
CA ARG A 79 9.46 0.42 -4.21
C ARG A 79 8.69 1.23 -5.24
N VAL A 80 9.41 1.78 -6.24
CA VAL A 80 8.81 2.47 -7.39
C VAL A 80 9.16 1.75 -8.68
N SER A 81 8.67 2.26 -9.81
CA SER A 81 8.98 1.70 -11.13
C SER A 81 10.48 1.53 -11.33
N PRO A 82 10.94 0.36 -11.80
CA PRO A 82 12.36 0.09 -11.95
C PRO A 82 12.96 0.94 -13.07
N LEU A 83 14.26 1.20 -12.96
CA LEU A 83 15.06 1.78 -14.03
C LEU A 83 15.43 0.69 -15.03
N TYR A 84 14.95 0.81 -16.26
CA TYR A 84 15.35 -0.07 -17.35
C TYR A 84 16.57 0.48 -18.07
N ARG A 85 17.51 -0.42 -18.42
CA ARG A 85 18.65 -0.06 -19.26
C ARG A 85 18.15 0.32 -20.66
N ARG A 86 18.64 1.42 -21.21
CA ARG A 86 18.28 1.89 -22.56
C ARG A 86 18.89 0.99 -23.63
N PRO A 87 18.36 1.01 -24.87
CA PRO A 87 18.93 0.24 -25.99
C PRO A 87 20.40 0.61 -26.31
N ASP A 88 20.79 1.86 -26.07
CA ASP A 88 22.16 2.36 -26.23
C ASP A 88 23.13 1.86 -25.13
N GLY A 89 22.63 1.08 -24.20
CA GLY A 89 23.41 0.53 -23.10
C GLY A 89 23.57 1.46 -21.89
N THR A 90 23.02 2.65 -21.90
CA THR A 90 23.06 3.61 -20.79
C THR A 90 21.93 3.34 -19.78
N TRP A 91 22.08 3.90 -18.57
CA TRP A 91 21.04 3.90 -17.57
C TRP A 91 20.35 5.26 -17.53
N PRO A 92 19.02 5.33 -17.29
CA PRO A 92 18.36 6.59 -16.99
C PRO A 92 18.96 7.25 -15.74
N GLU A 93 18.86 8.55 -15.67
CA GLU A 93 19.22 9.30 -14.48
C GLU A 93 18.36 8.87 -13.28
N VAL A 94 19.01 8.78 -12.13
CA VAL A 94 18.31 8.44 -10.86
C VAL A 94 17.72 9.73 -10.30
N PRO A 95 16.41 9.80 -10.06
CA PRO A 95 15.81 10.99 -9.46
C PRO A 95 16.44 11.29 -8.08
N GLU A 96 16.56 12.55 -7.75
CA GLU A 96 17.13 13.00 -6.48
C GLU A 96 16.45 12.32 -5.28
N GLY A 97 17.22 11.98 -4.28
CA GLY A 97 16.77 11.29 -3.08
C GLY A 97 16.42 9.82 -3.24
N HIS A 98 16.35 9.28 -4.48
CA HIS A 98 16.04 7.88 -4.69
C HIS A 98 17.27 6.99 -4.45
N LYS A 99 16.99 5.76 -3.95
CA LYS A 99 18.00 4.72 -3.76
C LYS A 99 17.90 3.68 -4.86
N VAL A 100 19.05 3.35 -5.46
CA VAL A 100 19.15 2.26 -6.44
C VAL A 100 19.50 0.97 -5.71
N GLY A 101 18.71 -0.07 -5.96
CA GLY A 101 18.96 -1.42 -5.46
C GLY A 101 19.60 -2.32 -6.50
N ASP A 102 19.42 -3.63 -6.32
CA ASP A 102 20.06 -4.65 -7.15
C ASP A 102 19.68 -4.56 -8.63
N ARG A 103 20.64 -5.00 -9.46
CA ARG A 103 20.46 -5.19 -10.91
C ARG A 103 19.89 -6.58 -11.18
N TYR A 104 18.96 -6.62 -12.11
CA TYR A 104 18.31 -7.84 -12.60
C TYR A 104 18.48 -7.97 -14.10
N VAL A 105 18.47 -9.21 -14.58
CA VAL A 105 18.47 -9.56 -15.99
C VAL A 105 17.39 -10.62 -16.21
N ALA A 106 16.56 -10.43 -17.23
CA ALA A 106 15.60 -11.44 -17.66
C ALA A 106 15.64 -11.60 -19.19
N ALA A 107 15.51 -12.81 -19.66
CA ALA A 107 15.32 -13.09 -21.08
C ALA A 107 13.86 -12.81 -21.48
N ARG A 108 13.65 -12.20 -22.63
CA ARG A 108 12.35 -12.09 -23.29
C ARG A 108 12.10 -13.32 -24.17
N SER A 109 10.86 -13.55 -24.53
CA SER A 109 10.47 -14.64 -25.45
C SER A 109 11.07 -14.52 -26.86
N ASN A 110 11.47 -13.31 -27.27
CA ASN A 110 12.16 -13.04 -28.53
C ASN A 110 13.69 -13.22 -28.47
N GLY A 111 14.24 -13.75 -27.37
CA GLY A 111 15.68 -13.95 -27.18
C GLY A 111 16.47 -12.74 -26.68
N GLU A 112 15.86 -11.55 -26.63
CA GLU A 112 16.51 -10.36 -26.07
C GLU A 112 16.59 -10.43 -24.54
N SER A 113 17.61 -9.80 -23.96
CA SER A 113 17.70 -9.61 -22.51
C SER A 113 17.29 -8.21 -22.12
N VAL A 114 16.45 -8.13 -21.07
CA VAL A 114 16.09 -6.88 -20.43
C VAL A 114 16.85 -6.77 -19.14
N GLN A 115 17.49 -5.62 -18.93
CA GLN A 115 18.19 -5.32 -17.70
C GLN A 115 17.50 -4.18 -16.97
N TRP A 116 17.31 -4.33 -15.65
CA TRP A 116 16.74 -3.27 -14.83
C TRP A 116 17.36 -3.24 -13.45
N LYS A 117 17.26 -2.09 -12.79
CA LYS A 117 17.61 -1.90 -11.38
C LYS A 117 16.35 -1.58 -10.59
N ARG A 118 16.24 -2.11 -9.39
CA ARG A 118 15.21 -1.65 -8.46
C ARG A 118 15.45 -0.20 -8.10
N LEU A 119 14.38 0.57 -8.05
CA LEU A 119 14.41 1.95 -7.59
C LEU A 119 13.51 2.09 -6.37
N TYR A 120 13.97 2.86 -5.40
CA TYR A 120 13.27 3.11 -4.15
C TYR A 120 13.16 4.60 -3.92
N ARG A 121 11.95 5.06 -3.61
CA ARG A 121 11.66 6.43 -3.18
C ARG A 121 11.66 6.49 -1.66
N PRO A 122 12.30 7.51 -1.02
CA PRO A 122 12.16 7.71 0.41
C PRO A 122 10.72 8.08 0.76
N LEU A 123 10.25 7.58 1.87
CA LEU A 123 8.97 7.89 2.48
C LEU A 123 9.20 8.23 3.95
N GLU A 124 8.71 9.39 4.35
CA GLU A 124 8.64 9.81 5.74
C GLU A 124 7.18 9.72 6.20
N LEU A 125 6.96 9.10 7.35
CA LEU A 125 5.67 8.99 8.03
C LEU A 125 5.82 9.70 9.38
N GLY A 126 5.29 10.92 9.49
CA GLY A 126 5.52 11.81 10.62
C GLY A 126 4.72 11.46 11.87
N SER A 127 3.71 10.60 11.76
CA SER A 127 2.82 10.26 12.87
C SER A 127 2.21 8.86 12.75
N GLU A 128 1.61 8.37 13.85
CA GLU A 128 0.83 7.11 13.84
C GLU A 128 -0.36 7.18 12.86
N ASP A 129 -1.01 8.34 12.77
CA ASP A 129 -2.12 8.55 11.84
C ASP A 129 -1.68 8.36 10.38
N GLU A 130 -0.53 8.91 9.99
CA GLU A 130 0.02 8.73 8.65
C GLU A 130 0.40 7.28 8.36
N VAL A 131 0.96 6.57 9.35
CA VAL A 131 1.23 5.13 9.23
C VAL A 131 -0.05 4.35 9.03
N LEU A 132 -1.10 4.66 9.76
CA LEU A 132 -2.39 3.99 9.64
C LEU A 132 -3.03 4.23 8.28
N VAL A 133 -3.01 5.47 7.78
CA VAL A 133 -3.49 5.79 6.43
C VAL A 133 -2.73 5.00 5.38
N PHE A 134 -1.40 5.06 5.42
CA PHE A 134 -0.55 4.37 4.44
C PHE A 134 -0.73 2.86 4.48
N LEU A 135 -0.60 2.25 5.67
CA LEU A 135 -0.64 0.81 5.84
C LEU A 135 -2.00 0.21 5.47
N VAL A 136 -3.09 0.84 5.94
CA VAL A 136 -4.45 0.35 5.66
C VAL A 136 -4.77 0.50 4.18
N ALA A 137 -4.36 1.61 3.53
CA ALA A 137 -4.54 1.81 2.10
C ALA A 137 -3.76 0.77 1.27
N HIS A 138 -2.49 0.49 1.63
CA HIS A 138 -1.67 -0.52 0.97
C HIS A 138 -2.32 -1.90 0.98
N GLU A 139 -2.75 -2.37 2.15
CA GLU A 139 -3.38 -3.68 2.29
C GLU A 139 -4.78 -3.74 1.68
N ALA A 140 -5.52 -2.62 1.74
CA ALA A 140 -6.79 -2.49 1.06
C ALA A 140 -6.64 -2.60 -0.45
N PHE A 141 -5.60 -2.01 -1.06
CA PHE A 141 -5.35 -2.14 -2.49
C PHE A 141 -5.24 -3.61 -2.93
N HIS A 142 -4.52 -4.44 -2.18
CA HIS A 142 -4.42 -5.86 -2.49
C HIS A 142 -5.79 -6.56 -2.52
N TYR A 143 -6.68 -6.21 -1.59
CA TYR A 143 -8.05 -6.70 -1.58
C TYR A 143 -8.85 -6.17 -2.77
N LEU A 144 -8.87 -4.85 -2.96
CA LEU A 144 -9.63 -4.19 -4.02
C LEU A 144 -9.21 -4.67 -5.42
N ARG A 145 -7.92 -4.93 -5.60
CA ARG A 145 -7.39 -5.46 -6.85
C ARG A 145 -7.81 -6.91 -7.08
N LYS A 146 -7.77 -7.75 -6.05
CA LYS A 146 -8.25 -9.15 -6.12
C LYS A 146 -9.73 -9.24 -6.39
N THR A 147 -10.53 -8.31 -5.90
CA THR A 147 -11.97 -8.22 -6.12
C THR A 147 -12.35 -7.38 -7.36
N ARG A 148 -11.36 -6.96 -8.16
CA ARG A 148 -11.53 -6.20 -9.42
C ARG A 148 -12.26 -4.86 -9.23
N GLN A 149 -12.12 -4.23 -8.09
CA GLN A 149 -12.73 -2.93 -7.80
C GLN A 149 -11.83 -1.75 -8.19
N VAL A 150 -10.54 -2.00 -8.36
CA VAL A 150 -9.56 -1.03 -8.87
C VAL A 150 -8.77 -1.64 -10.03
N GLU A 151 -8.34 -0.80 -10.95
CA GLU A 151 -7.50 -1.18 -12.07
C GLU A 151 -6.02 -1.28 -11.68
N GLY A 152 -5.20 -1.83 -12.59
CA GLY A 152 -3.76 -1.97 -12.41
C GLY A 152 -3.30 -3.42 -12.22
N ARG A 153 -2.00 -3.60 -12.02
CA ARG A 153 -1.40 -4.90 -11.72
C ARG A 153 -1.54 -5.19 -10.22
N HIS A 154 -1.57 -6.47 -9.87
CA HIS A 154 -1.52 -6.90 -8.48
C HIS A 154 -0.06 -6.98 -8.05
N GLY A 155 0.47 -5.93 -7.44
CA GLY A 155 1.87 -5.86 -7.03
C GLY A 155 2.11 -4.84 -5.93
N GLU A 156 3.29 -4.91 -5.30
CA GLU A 156 3.69 -4.02 -4.20
C GLU A 156 3.86 -2.58 -4.68
N ILE A 157 4.35 -2.38 -5.91
CA ILE A 157 4.56 -1.03 -6.47
C ILE A 157 3.25 -0.28 -6.60
N GLU A 158 2.21 -0.95 -7.10
CA GLU A 158 0.89 -0.37 -7.27
C GLU A 158 0.18 -0.17 -5.93
N ALA A 159 0.40 -1.08 -4.97
CA ALA A 159 -0.11 -0.93 -3.61
C ALA A 159 0.54 0.26 -2.89
N ASP A 160 1.86 0.40 -3.01
CA ASP A 160 2.60 1.55 -2.47
C ASP A 160 2.15 2.87 -3.14
N ALA A 161 1.95 2.88 -4.46
CA ALA A 161 1.49 4.07 -5.17
C ALA A 161 0.06 4.48 -4.74
N PHE A 162 -0.84 3.50 -4.56
CA PHE A 162 -2.18 3.75 -4.05
C PHE A 162 -2.14 4.29 -2.61
N ALA A 163 -1.34 3.69 -1.75
CA ALA A 163 -1.18 4.11 -0.36
C ALA A 163 -0.59 5.51 -0.26
N LEU A 164 0.43 5.83 -1.08
CA LEU A 164 1.01 7.17 -1.15
C LEU A 164 -0.01 8.22 -1.57
N LYS A 165 -0.82 7.94 -2.60
CA LYS A 165 -1.89 8.85 -3.03
C LYS A 165 -2.88 9.11 -1.91
N MET A 166 -3.28 8.08 -1.15
CA MET A 166 -4.16 8.26 0.02
C MET A 166 -3.50 9.10 1.11
N LEU A 167 -2.22 8.88 1.38
CA LEU A 167 -1.45 9.65 2.35
C LEU A 167 -1.33 11.13 1.93
N GLU A 168 -1.04 11.41 0.67
CA GLU A 168 -0.99 12.78 0.13
C GLU A 168 -2.34 13.48 0.27
N HIS A 169 -3.44 12.81 -0.04
CA HIS A 169 -4.79 13.36 0.18
C HIS A 169 -5.07 13.62 1.67
N TYR A 170 -4.65 12.74 2.56
CA TYR A 170 -4.78 12.95 4.00
C TYR A 170 -4.01 14.18 4.47
N ARG A 171 -2.76 14.33 4.05
CA ARG A 171 -1.88 15.46 4.40
C ARG A 171 -2.41 16.81 3.93
N HIS A 172 -3.00 16.84 2.75
CA HIS A 172 -3.49 18.08 2.12
C HIS A 172 -4.96 18.38 2.41
N GLY A 173 -5.64 17.54 3.21
CA GLY A 173 -7.06 17.75 3.54
C GLY A 173 -7.98 17.73 2.31
N CYS A 174 -7.54 17.15 1.19
CA CYS A 174 -8.31 17.13 -0.05
C CYS A 174 -9.58 16.30 0.08
N ASP A 175 -10.73 16.94 -0.15
CA ASP A 175 -12.02 16.28 -0.22
C ASP A 175 -12.11 15.33 -1.41
N ILE A 176 -12.66 14.19 -1.12
CA ILE A 176 -13.22 13.11 -1.96
C ILE A 176 -12.81 13.09 -3.44
N VAL A 177 -11.87 12.24 -3.79
CA VAL A 177 -11.90 11.60 -5.10
C VAL A 177 -13.09 10.62 -5.08
N LYS A 178 -14.19 10.99 -5.77
CA LYS A 178 -15.30 10.05 -6.02
C LYS A 178 -14.72 8.76 -6.59
N GLY A 179 -15.02 7.65 -5.92
CA GLY A 179 -14.62 6.33 -6.41
C GLY A 179 -15.07 6.12 -7.86
N PRO A 180 -14.46 5.20 -8.59
CA PRO A 180 -14.79 4.96 -9.99
C PRO A 180 -16.30 4.68 -10.10
N THR A 181 -16.98 5.48 -10.89
CA THR A 181 -18.37 5.24 -11.28
C THR A 181 -18.42 3.87 -11.95
N ARG A 182 -19.13 2.93 -11.34
CA ARG A 182 -19.44 1.64 -11.94
C ARG A 182 -20.17 1.89 -13.25
N ASN A 183 -19.48 1.82 -14.38
CA ASN A 183 -20.13 1.57 -15.65
C ASN A 183 -20.64 0.10 -15.60
N ARG A 184 -21.89 -0.06 -15.23
CA ARG A 184 -22.64 -1.30 -15.48
C ARG A 184 -22.82 -1.43 -16.99
N ARG A 185 -22.08 -2.30 -17.63
CA ARG A 185 -22.43 -2.92 -18.89
C ARG A 185 -22.74 -4.38 -18.64
#